data_109b238864644175e8716b2485eecb57
#
_entry.id   109b238864644175e8716b2485eecb57
#
_cell.length_a   1.000
_cell.length_b   1.000
_cell.length_c   1.000
_cell.angle_alpha   90.00
_cell.angle_beta   90.00
_cell.angle_gamma   90.00
#
_symmetry.space_group_name_H-M   'P 1'
#
loop_
_entity.id
_entity.type
_entity.pdbx_description
1 polymer ?
#
loop_
_entity_poly.entity_id
_entity_poly.type
_entity_poly.pdbx_seq_one_letter_code
_entity_poly.pdbx_strand_id
1 'polypeptide(L)'
;MFSDGLNVVGFDGSCNFSRAALLDNIESLSISCDWDGSVDSARIDGMKEDFNRVFDGKDDNVVYVNSENVKTRLSSAFPEKTIADLLDDEYHLLKNSPKSGMATTAMISLSRANDRIEAIIEKKNILEEQRIAYGKQVPRFPYASGPRDYQRQAFENWKNNKQKGLFAMATGTGKTITSLNCLLEIYNHSGYYKALILVPTITLVEQWEIECRKFNFDNIIKVCSKYSNWKSAIGNLRLLEQNPNNNHSYIIISTYASFVRSNVFDELCSLSRKKLLLIADEAHNMGAGRVAQRLNDIPYVRRIGLSATPQRQYDDLGNAKIREFFGSIDNYTFEYSMRDAIQNGALCKYFYYPHLVELTPDEFAEYVELSKKIAKIFDNDDPDSQDILKRLLLKRKRIIHKAANKKKAFTEILQDRINTFGSLKYTLVYVPEGNLPDDQMADIFDTTDALGDDEDSVHIIDEFTAIVRDIDDHVVVRQFIGDTPDRDQILKDFADGKIDVITSMKCLDEGVDVPRSELAVFCSSTGNPRQFIQRRGRVLRTHKDKHCAIIHDLVVIPGYLSNEDTYETERNLVGTEVLRVRDFALLSENCNDT
;
A
#
# COMPACT_ATOMS: atom_id res chain seq x y z
N MET A 1 -19.61 29.28 23.88
CA MET A 1 -19.67 29.47 22.42
C MET A 1 -18.65 28.55 21.73
N PHE A 2 -19.01 28.02 20.59
CA PHE A 2 -18.11 27.28 19.72
C PHE A 2 -18.09 27.95 18.34
N SER A 3 -16.92 28.03 17.71
CA SER A 3 -16.77 28.59 16.38
C SER A 3 -15.80 27.75 15.54
N ASP A 4 -16.13 27.56 14.26
CA ASP A 4 -15.25 26.97 13.26
C ASP A 4 -14.49 28.02 12.42
N GLY A 5 -14.65 29.31 12.77
CA GLY A 5 -14.08 30.45 12.06
C GLY A 5 -15.01 31.08 11.01
N LEU A 6 -16.11 30.40 10.64
CA LEU A 6 -17.15 30.90 9.72
C LEU A 6 -18.51 31.00 10.43
N ASN A 7 -18.81 30.04 11.28
CA ASN A 7 -20.09 29.92 11.98
C ASN A 7 -19.88 29.93 13.49
N VAL A 8 -20.87 30.39 14.23
CA VAL A 8 -20.82 30.44 15.70
C VAL A 8 -22.10 29.86 16.29
N VAL A 9 -21.94 28.99 17.28
CA VAL A 9 -23.03 28.48 18.10
C VAL A 9 -22.86 28.99 19.54
N GLY A 10 -23.86 29.70 20.02
CA GLY A 10 -23.94 30.21 21.39
C GLY A 10 -24.83 29.33 22.25
N PHE A 11 -24.45 29.17 23.50
CA PHE A 11 -25.23 28.48 24.54
C PHE A 11 -25.44 29.44 25.69
N ASP A 12 -26.67 29.57 26.11
CA ASP A 12 -27.06 30.37 27.25
C ASP A 12 -28.05 29.58 28.11
N GLY A 13 -27.81 29.54 29.42
CA GLY A 13 -28.65 28.79 30.35
C GLY A 13 -28.05 28.69 31.75
N SER A 14 -28.82 28.10 32.65
CA SER A 14 -28.45 27.92 34.05
C SER A 14 -27.50 26.74 34.32
N CYS A 15 -27.22 25.96 33.26
CA CYS A 15 -26.42 24.74 33.38
C CYS A 15 -24.96 25.06 33.77
N ASN A 16 -24.55 24.69 34.95
CA ASN A 16 -23.16 24.60 35.32
C ASN A 16 -22.71 23.15 35.17
N PHE A 17 -21.45 22.93 34.85
CA PHE A 17 -20.89 21.58 34.71
C PHE A 17 -20.62 20.89 36.05
N SER A 18 -21.53 21.11 37.04
CA SER A 18 -21.49 20.37 38.28
C SER A 18 -22.30 19.07 38.17
N ARG A 19 -21.98 18.09 38.99
CA ARG A 19 -22.72 16.83 39.05
C ARG A 19 -24.22 17.08 39.31
N ALA A 20 -24.54 17.98 40.24
CA ALA A 20 -25.93 18.29 40.58
C ALA A 20 -26.70 18.87 39.40
N ALA A 21 -26.05 19.73 38.59
CA ALA A 21 -26.66 20.28 37.39
C ALA A 21 -26.88 19.22 36.30
N LEU A 22 -25.96 18.26 36.15
CA LEU A 22 -26.02 17.25 35.08
C LEU A 22 -26.93 16.04 35.43
N LEU A 23 -27.11 15.73 36.73
CA LEU A 23 -27.76 14.49 37.14
C LEU A 23 -29.03 14.72 37.99
N ASP A 24 -29.07 15.78 38.79
CA ASP A 24 -30.08 15.96 39.83
C ASP A 24 -31.05 17.12 39.54
N ASN A 25 -30.68 18.09 38.71
CA ASN A 25 -31.49 19.26 38.41
C ASN A 25 -32.07 19.19 36.99
N ILE A 26 -33.24 19.87 36.83
CA ILE A 26 -33.79 20.16 35.50
C ILE A 26 -33.15 21.46 35.02
N GLU A 27 -32.25 21.34 34.03
CA GLU A 27 -31.56 22.47 33.44
C GLU A 27 -32.13 22.79 32.05
N SER A 28 -32.23 24.06 31.74
CA SER A 28 -32.62 24.52 30.42
C SER A 28 -31.45 25.21 29.74
N LEU A 29 -31.17 24.82 28.50
CA LEU A 29 -30.13 25.38 27.66
C LEU A 29 -30.75 25.99 26.40
N SER A 30 -30.58 27.29 26.19
CA SER A 30 -30.90 27.95 24.93
C SER A 30 -29.72 27.84 23.98
N ILE A 31 -29.98 27.42 22.76
CA ILE A 31 -28.97 27.32 21.70
C ILE A 31 -29.31 28.36 20.63
N SER A 32 -28.35 29.19 20.24
CA SER A 32 -28.47 30.15 19.16
C SER A 32 -27.39 29.90 18.12
N CYS A 33 -27.74 29.95 16.83
CA CYS A 33 -26.84 29.75 15.73
C CYS A 33 -26.81 31.00 14.84
N ASP A 34 -25.65 31.51 14.47
CA ASP A 34 -25.53 32.77 13.70
C ASP A 34 -26.13 32.69 12.30
N TRP A 35 -26.46 31.51 11.80
CA TRP A 35 -27.13 31.25 10.53
C TRP A 35 -28.66 31.07 10.64
N ASP A 36 -29.24 31.01 11.85
CA ASP A 36 -30.67 30.73 12.06
C ASP A 36 -31.57 31.98 11.96
N GLY A 37 -30.99 33.14 11.63
CA GLY A 37 -31.70 34.38 11.40
C GLY A 37 -31.11 35.61 12.15
N SER A 38 -31.64 36.79 11.85
CA SER A 38 -31.09 38.04 12.37
C SER A 38 -31.19 38.18 13.90
N VAL A 39 -32.18 37.54 14.53
CA VAL A 39 -32.38 37.56 15.99
C VAL A 39 -31.32 36.71 16.69
N ASP A 40 -31.06 35.52 16.18
CA ASP A 40 -30.05 34.62 16.73
C ASP A 40 -28.63 35.11 16.46
N SER A 41 -28.39 35.72 15.29
CA SER A 41 -27.12 36.37 14.98
C SER A 41 -26.86 37.56 15.94
N ALA A 42 -27.84 38.45 16.18
CA ALA A 42 -27.70 39.55 17.13
C ALA A 42 -27.49 39.05 18.59
N ARG A 43 -28.12 37.94 18.96
CA ARG A 43 -27.92 37.33 20.26
C ARG A 43 -26.52 36.76 20.45
N ILE A 44 -25.95 36.14 19.39
CA ILE A 44 -24.58 35.65 19.41
C ILE A 44 -23.59 36.80 19.47
N ASP A 45 -23.84 37.91 18.76
CA ASP A 45 -22.99 39.11 18.83
C ASP A 45 -22.99 39.71 20.25
N GLY A 46 -24.17 39.78 20.91
CA GLY A 46 -24.26 40.15 22.33
C GLY A 46 -23.49 39.20 23.27
N MET A 47 -23.60 37.88 23.05
CA MET A 47 -22.82 36.90 23.79
C MET A 47 -21.30 37.05 23.58
N LYS A 48 -20.86 37.40 22.38
CA LYS A 48 -19.44 37.69 22.07
C LYS A 48 -18.96 38.93 22.81
N GLU A 49 -19.74 40.01 22.80
CA GLU A 49 -19.42 41.24 23.53
C GLU A 49 -19.30 41.02 25.03
N ASP A 50 -20.25 40.29 25.62
CA ASP A 50 -20.23 39.96 27.05
C ASP A 50 -19.03 39.06 27.38
N PHE A 51 -18.79 38.04 26.57
CA PHE A 51 -17.62 37.18 26.73
C PHE A 51 -16.30 37.96 26.68
N ASN A 52 -16.13 38.82 25.66
CA ASN A 52 -14.93 39.61 25.51
C ASN A 52 -14.76 40.61 26.67
N ARG A 53 -15.84 41.22 27.13
CA ARG A 53 -15.84 42.15 28.30
C ARG A 53 -15.33 41.43 29.56
N VAL A 54 -15.87 40.23 29.82
CA VAL A 54 -15.44 39.41 30.96
C VAL A 54 -14.01 38.89 30.75
N PHE A 55 -13.68 38.37 29.56
CA PHE A 55 -12.37 37.80 29.28
C PHE A 55 -11.24 38.84 29.32
N ASP A 56 -11.50 40.05 28.87
CA ASP A 56 -10.54 41.19 28.88
C ASP A 56 -10.39 41.82 30.29
N GLY A 57 -11.06 41.32 31.29
CA GLY A 57 -11.00 41.86 32.64
C GLY A 57 -11.71 43.21 32.82
N LYS A 58 -12.73 43.49 31.99
CA LYS A 58 -13.44 44.78 31.94
C LYS A 58 -14.82 44.75 32.64
N ASP A 59 -15.20 43.65 33.27
CA ASP A 59 -16.49 43.53 33.96
C ASP A 59 -16.34 43.73 35.46
N ASP A 60 -16.94 44.81 35.97
CA ASP A 60 -16.83 45.23 37.37
C ASP A 60 -17.54 44.25 38.34
N ASN A 61 -18.42 43.40 37.85
CA ASN A 61 -19.15 42.40 38.64
C ASN A 61 -18.42 41.06 38.72
N VAL A 62 -17.28 40.91 38.05
CA VAL A 62 -16.51 39.66 37.98
C VAL A 62 -15.20 39.79 38.73
N VAL A 63 -14.94 38.85 39.63
CA VAL A 63 -13.66 38.77 40.36
C VAL A 63 -12.67 37.97 39.50
N TYR A 64 -11.64 38.62 39.03
CA TYR A 64 -10.60 37.98 38.23
C TYR A 64 -9.54 37.33 39.11
N VAL A 65 -9.32 36.05 38.91
CA VAL A 65 -8.33 35.27 39.66
C VAL A 65 -7.22 34.84 38.70
N ASN A 66 -5.99 35.03 39.11
CA ASN A 66 -4.83 34.60 38.32
C ASN A 66 -4.85 33.08 38.09
N SER A 67 -4.72 32.66 36.85
CA SER A 67 -4.78 31.25 36.43
C SER A 67 -3.75 30.37 37.17
N GLU A 68 -2.56 30.88 37.49
CA GLU A 68 -1.55 30.16 38.26
C GLU A 68 -2.01 29.90 39.72
N ASN A 69 -2.74 30.83 40.34
CA ASN A 69 -3.32 30.62 41.65
C ASN A 69 -4.42 29.56 41.62
N VAL A 70 -5.20 29.51 40.56
CA VAL A 70 -6.24 28.47 40.35
C VAL A 70 -5.54 27.11 40.13
N LYS A 71 -4.54 27.04 39.27
CA LYS A 71 -3.74 25.84 39.06
C LYS A 71 -3.13 25.31 40.34
N THR A 72 -2.47 26.19 41.10
CA THR A 72 -1.81 25.84 42.36
C THR A 72 -2.82 25.29 43.39
N ARG A 73 -3.99 25.92 43.52
CA ARG A 73 -5.06 25.45 44.39
C ARG A 73 -5.64 24.12 43.94
N LEU A 74 -5.89 23.94 42.64
CA LEU A 74 -6.39 22.68 42.11
C LEU A 74 -5.36 21.57 42.29
N SER A 75 -4.06 21.82 41.96
CA SER A 75 -3.00 20.84 42.16
C SER A 75 -2.76 20.48 43.62
N SER A 76 -2.99 21.41 44.55
CA SER A 76 -2.87 21.12 45.99
C SER A 76 -4.09 20.40 46.56
N ALA A 77 -5.29 20.66 46.03
CA ALA A 77 -6.53 19.99 46.42
C ALA A 77 -6.68 18.58 45.81
N PHE A 78 -6.12 18.37 44.65
CA PHE A 78 -6.18 17.12 43.88
C PHE A 78 -4.78 16.70 43.39
N PRO A 79 -3.86 16.40 44.31
CA PRO A 79 -2.51 16.00 43.93
C PRO A 79 -2.55 14.67 43.19
N GLU A 80 -2.00 14.65 41.98
CA GLU A 80 -1.74 13.46 41.18
C GLU A 80 -2.94 12.69 40.62
N LYS A 81 -4.18 13.22 40.67
CA LYS A 81 -5.30 12.56 40.01
C LYS A 81 -5.27 12.77 38.49
N THR A 82 -5.21 11.66 37.78
CA THR A 82 -5.37 11.66 36.32
C THR A 82 -6.87 11.76 35.96
N ILE A 83 -7.20 12.08 34.70
CA ILE A 83 -8.59 12.02 34.21
C ILE A 83 -9.19 10.63 34.44
N ALA A 84 -8.36 9.59 34.47
CA ALA A 84 -8.77 8.23 34.79
C ALA A 84 -9.22 8.06 36.24
N ASP A 85 -8.44 8.61 37.16
CA ASP A 85 -8.77 8.54 38.57
C ASP A 85 -10.06 9.31 38.86
N LEU A 86 -10.28 10.42 38.17
CA LEU A 86 -11.52 11.20 38.27
C LEU A 86 -12.75 10.46 37.73
N LEU A 87 -12.59 9.73 36.60
CA LEU A 87 -13.67 8.90 36.05
C LEU A 87 -13.96 7.69 36.92
N ASP A 88 -12.97 7.11 37.58
CA ASP A 88 -13.12 5.98 38.49
C ASP A 88 -13.81 6.43 39.79
N ASP A 89 -13.43 7.57 40.32
CA ASP A 89 -14.13 8.22 41.47
C ASP A 89 -15.59 8.51 41.13
N GLU A 90 -15.89 9.05 39.94
CA GLU A 90 -17.24 9.33 39.45
C GLU A 90 -18.06 8.04 39.32
N TYR A 91 -17.47 6.98 38.77
CA TYR A 91 -18.10 5.67 38.68
C TYR A 91 -18.47 5.11 40.08
N HIS A 92 -17.54 5.16 41.03
CA HIS A 92 -17.79 4.71 42.39
C HIS A 92 -18.86 5.53 43.10
N LEU A 93 -18.91 6.83 42.88
CA LEU A 93 -19.95 7.71 43.43
C LEU A 93 -21.32 7.40 42.83
N LEU A 94 -21.42 7.18 41.53
CA LEU A 94 -22.66 6.82 40.84
C LEU A 94 -23.19 5.45 41.27
N LYS A 95 -22.29 4.47 41.47
CA LYS A 95 -22.63 3.12 41.89
C LYS A 95 -23.14 3.06 43.33
N ASN A 96 -22.61 3.91 44.20
CA ASN A 96 -22.92 3.95 45.64
C ASN A 96 -24.01 4.96 45.98
N SER A 97 -24.59 5.67 45.01
CA SER A 97 -25.68 6.63 45.26
C SER A 97 -26.96 5.92 45.71
N PRO A 98 -27.65 6.41 46.79
CA PRO A 98 -28.86 5.79 47.27
C PRO A 98 -29.98 5.86 46.22
N LYS A 99 -30.50 4.70 45.84
CA LYS A 99 -31.54 4.54 44.81
C LYS A 99 -32.97 4.76 45.32
N SER A 100 -33.14 5.07 46.59
CA SER A 100 -34.47 5.23 47.20
C SER A 100 -35.05 6.62 46.94
N GLY A 101 -36.18 6.69 46.22
CA GLY A 101 -36.89 7.92 45.92
C GLY A 101 -36.76 8.47 44.49
N MET A 102 -35.99 7.82 43.62
CA MET A 102 -35.85 8.23 42.21
C MET A 102 -37.02 7.75 41.33
N ALA A 103 -37.48 8.60 40.42
CA ALA A 103 -38.44 8.21 39.38
C ALA A 103 -37.86 7.11 38.47
N THR A 104 -38.69 6.20 37.98
CA THR A 104 -38.29 5.04 37.18
C THR A 104 -37.48 5.43 35.94
N THR A 105 -37.79 6.56 35.30
CA THR A 105 -37.08 7.13 34.16
C THR A 105 -35.65 7.59 34.50
N ALA A 106 -35.46 8.17 35.70
CA ALA A 106 -34.15 8.59 36.20
C ALA A 106 -33.27 7.37 36.51
N MET A 107 -33.84 6.28 37.04
CA MET A 107 -33.13 5.01 37.28
C MET A 107 -32.65 4.35 35.98
N ILE A 108 -33.49 4.37 34.95
CA ILE A 108 -33.10 3.84 33.61
C ILE A 108 -31.97 4.67 32.98
N SER A 109 -32.05 6.00 33.10
CA SER A 109 -31.01 6.90 32.59
C SER A 109 -29.68 6.73 33.33
N LEU A 110 -29.73 6.57 34.66
CA LEU A 110 -28.55 6.30 35.49
C LEU A 110 -27.91 4.94 35.17
N SER A 111 -28.71 3.90 34.97
CA SER A 111 -28.23 2.58 34.56
C SER A 111 -27.51 2.66 33.20
N ARG A 112 -28.12 3.32 32.22
CA ARG A 112 -27.50 3.52 30.89
C ARG A 112 -26.22 4.36 30.95
N ALA A 113 -26.15 5.34 31.84
CA ALA A 113 -24.94 6.13 32.06
C ALA A 113 -23.81 5.26 32.66
N ASN A 114 -24.15 4.45 33.66
CA ASN A 114 -23.21 3.49 34.25
C ASN A 114 -22.69 2.49 33.23
N ASP A 115 -23.58 1.86 32.44
CA ASP A 115 -23.19 0.91 31.40
C ASP A 115 -22.23 1.55 30.38
N ARG A 116 -22.46 2.83 30.04
CA ARG A 116 -21.57 3.57 29.13
C ARG A 116 -20.22 3.89 29.75
N ILE A 117 -20.18 4.27 31.00
CA ILE A 117 -18.94 4.56 31.76
C ILE A 117 -18.15 3.25 31.93
N GLU A 118 -18.81 2.14 32.32
CA GLU A 118 -18.16 0.82 32.38
C GLU A 118 -17.53 0.43 31.03
N ALA A 119 -18.26 0.57 29.91
CA ALA A 119 -17.74 0.29 28.56
C ALA A 119 -16.56 1.19 28.17
N ILE A 120 -16.56 2.46 28.62
CA ILE A 120 -15.44 3.39 28.39
C ILE A 120 -14.22 3.00 29.23
N ILE A 121 -14.41 2.65 30.49
CA ILE A 121 -13.34 2.21 31.41
C ILE A 121 -12.75 0.89 30.91
N GLU A 122 -13.60 -0.09 30.54
CA GLU A 122 -13.15 -1.37 29.99
C GLU A 122 -12.34 -1.18 28.69
N LYS A 123 -12.86 -0.37 27.78
CA LYS A 123 -12.15 -0.04 26.55
C LYS A 123 -10.83 0.70 26.79
N LYS A 124 -10.80 1.54 27.81
CA LYS A 124 -9.58 2.24 28.24
C LYS A 124 -8.59 1.27 28.87
N ASN A 125 -9.03 0.37 29.77
CA ASN A 125 -8.19 -0.63 30.39
C ASN A 125 -7.60 -1.59 29.35
N ILE A 126 -8.39 -2.03 28.36
CA ILE A 126 -7.92 -2.82 27.21
C ILE A 126 -6.89 -2.01 26.40
N LEU A 127 -7.12 -0.73 26.15
CA LEU A 127 -6.17 0.14 25.47
C LEU A 127 -4.91 0.41 26.30
N GLU A 128 -5.03 0.48 27.61
CA GLU A 128 -3.91 0.70 28.54
C GLU A 128 -3.14 -0.60 28.79
N GLU A 129 -3.80 -1.76 28.87
CA GLU A 129 -3.16 -3.07 28.84
C GLU A 129 -2.47 -3.33 27.48
N GLN A 130 -3.10 -2.97 26.37
CA GLN A 130 -2.45 -2.97 25.06
C GLN A 130 -1.30 -1.96 25.02
N ARG A 131 -1.43 -0.78 25.60
CA ARG A 131 -0.38 0.23 25.71
C ARG A 131 0.72 -0.19 26.68
N ILE A 132 0.44 -0.93 27.75
CA ILE A 132 1.44 -1.52 28.66
C ILE A 132 2.08 -2.76 28.02
N ALA A 133 1.33 -3.60 27.33
CA ALA A 133 1.86 -4.69 26.51
C ALA A 133 2.63 -4.18 25.28
N TYR A 134 2.18 -3.07 24.67
CA TYR A 134 2.92 -2.30 23.66
C TYR A 134 3.83 -1.22 24.29
N GLY A 135 3.66 -0.92 25.55
CA GLY A 135 4.31 0.14 26.28
C GLY A 135 5.78 -0.11 26.48
N LYS A 136 6.59 0.60 25.66
CA LYS A 136 8.05 0.63 25.60
C LYS A 136 8.70 -0.41 24.68
N GLN A 137 8.06 -0.81 23.62
CA GLN A 137 8.84 -1.42 22.53
C GLN A 137 9.52 -0.30 21.73
N VAL A 138 10.72 0.00 22.15
CA VAL A 138 11.64 0.88 21.38
C VAL A 138 11.73 0.35 19.95
N PRO A 139 11.62 1.20 18.92
CA PRO A 139 11.87 0.79 17.55
C PRO A 139 13.14 -0.02 17.42
N ARG A 140 13.06 -1.18 16.79
CA ARG A 140 14.20 -2.11 16.65
C ARG A 140 14.08 -2.89 15.35
N PHE A 141 15.19 -3.45 14.91
CA PHE A 141 15.19 -4.35 13.77
C PHE A 141 14.40 -5.63 14.09
N PRO A 142 13.53 -6.13 13.21
CA PRO A 142 12.58 -7.21 13.53
C PRO A 142 13.23 -8.58 13.72
N TYR A 143 14.42 -8.79 13.19
CA TYR A 143 15.12 -10.07 13.26
C TYR A 143 16.34 -9.99 14.19
N ALA A 144 16.55 -11.03 15.01
CA ALA A 144 17.66 -11.10 15.94
C ALA A 144 19.03 -11.06 15.25
N SER A 145 19.12 -11.52 14.00
CA SER A 145 20.35 -11.45 13.19
C SER A 145 20.74 -10.02 12.79
N GLY A 146 19.88 -9.04 13.01
CA GLY A 146 20.07 -7.69 12.52
C GLY A 146 19.96 -7.57 10.99
N PRO A 147 20.24 -6.38 10.44
CA PRO A 147 20.22 -6.16 9.00
C PRO A 147 21.35 -6.92 8.31
N ARG A 148 21.07 -7.45 7.14
CA ARG A 148 22.06 -8.10 6.27
C ARG A 148 23.10 -7.09 5.78
N ASP A 149 24.28 -7.55 5.37
CA ASP A 149 25.39 -6.66 4.98
C ASP A 149 25.02 -5.71 3.84
N TYR A 150 24.30 -6.20 2.83
CA TYR A 150 23.84 -5.35 1.74
C TYR A 150 22.82 -4.30 2.19
N GLN A 151 22.03 -4.57 3.24
CA GLN A 151 21.08 -3.59 3.81
C GLN A 151 21.83 -2.49 4.60
N ARG A 152 22.91 -2.84 5.30
CA ARG A 152 23.84 -1.88 5.94
C ARG A 152 24.54 -1.02 4.89
N GLN A 153 25.01 -1.65 3.82
CA GLN A 153 25.66 -0.94 2.70
C GLN A 153 24.69 0.05 2.03
N ALA A 154 23.43 -0.34 1.81
CA ALA A 154 22.41 0.53 1.26
C ALA A 154 22.20 1.79 2.14
N PHE A 155 22.17 1.62 3.46
CA PHE A 155 22.08 2.74 4.40
C PHE A 155 23.30 3.65 4.32
N GLU A 156 24.52 3.11 4.34
CA GLU A 156 25.75 3.93 4.28
C GLU A 156 25.85 4.68 2.94
N ASN A 157 25.52 4.04 1.82
CA ASN A 157 25.48 4.71 0.52
C ASN A 157 24.47 5.86 0.51
N TRP A 158 23.27 5.64 1.03
CA TRP A 158 22.24 6.68 1.14
C TRP A 158 22.65 7.84 2.03
N LYS A 159 23.24 7.55 3.17
CA LYS A 159 23.77 8.54 4.11
C LYS A 159 24.85 9.41 3.45
N ASN A 160 25.79 8.77 2.74
CA ASN A 160 26.88 9.45 2.03
C ASN A 160 26.34 10.27 0.82
N ASN A 161 25.23 9.87 0.23
CA ASN A 161 24.57 10.60 -0.84
C ASN A 161 23.57 11.67 -0.31
N LYS A 162 23.92 12.34 0.79
CA LYS A 162 23.11 13.42 1.40
C LYS A 162 21.67 13.02 1.74
N GLN A 163 21.48 11.76 2.10
CA GLN A 163 20.18 11.17 2.44
C GLN A 163 19.15 11.24 1.30
N LYS A 164 19.62 11.13 0.07
CA LYS A 164 18.82 10.92 -1.13
C LYS A 164 19.28 9.65 -1.81
N GLY A 165 18.36 8.84 -2.34
CA GLY A 165 18.79 7.63 -3.02
C GLY A 165 17.68 6.90 -3.75
N LEU A 166 18.05 6.32 -4.89
CA LEU A 166 17.24 5.37 -5.63
C LEU A 166 17.89 3.99 -5.47
N PHE A 167 17.16 3.07 -4.84
CA PHE A 167 17.61 1.71 -4.58
C PHE A 167 17.05 0.77 -5.65
N ALA A 168 17.91 0.28 -6.51
CA ALA A 168 17.61 -0.72 -7.53
C ALA A 168 17.83 -2.12 -6.91
N MET A 169 16.79 -2.69 -6.33
CA MET A 169 16.89 -3.97 -5.62
C MET A 169 15.93 -4.99 -6.21
N ALA A 170 16.39 -6.20 -6.48
CA ALA A 170 15.56 -7.29 -6.98
C ALA A 170 14.33 -7.55 -6.10
N THR A 171 13.25 -8.03 -6.70
CA THR A 171 12.04 -8.41 -5.96
C THR A 171 12.35 -9.57 -5.00
N GLY A 172 11.80 -9.52 -3.79
CA GLY A 172 12.05 -10.56 -2.78
C GLY A 172 13.30 -10.36 -1.92
N THR A 173 14.12 -9.34 -2.18
CA THR A 173 15.36 -9.07 -1.42
C THR A 173 15.16 -8.16 -0.20
N GLY A 174 13.91 -7.82 0.16
CA GLY A 174 13.63 -7.02 1.34
C GLY A 174 13.80 -5.52 1.16
N LYS A 175 13.40 -4.95 0.01
CA LYS A 175 13.36 -3.49 -0.25
C LYS A 175 12.72 -2.72 0.90
N THR A 176 11.55 -3.15 1.35
CA THR A 176 10.80 -2.56 2.47
C THR A 176 11.62 -2.56 3.76
N ILE A 177 12.20 -3.71 4.12
CA ILE A 177 13.05 -3.87 5.31
C ILE A 177 14.27 -2.95 5.23
N THR A 178 14.89 -2.85 4.05
CA THR A 178 16.06 -1.98 3.84
C THR A 178 15.72 -0.51 4.06
N SER A 179 14.61 -0.03 3.54
CA SER A 179 14.20 1.37 3.73
C SER A 179 13.72 1.66 5.16
N LEU A 180 13.03 0.72 5.81
CA LEU A 180 12.67 0.84 7.22
C LEU A 180 13.90 0.77 8.15
N ASN A 181 14.96 0.03 7.76
CA ASN A 181 16.23 0.09 8.45
C ASN A 181 16.85 1.49 8.37
N CYS A 182 16.76 2.17 7.23
CA CYS A 182 17.21 3.57 7.12
C CYS A 182 16.42 4.49 8.07
N LEU A 183 15.11 4.25 8.23
CA LEU A 183 14.28 5.00 9.19
C LEU A 183 14.65 4.68 10.64
N LEU A 184 14.96 3.41 10.94
CA LEU A 184 15.43 2.97 12.25
C LEU A 184 16.76 3.63 12.61
N GLU A 185 17.70 3.73 11.67
CA GLU A 185 18.97 4.41 11.90
C GLU A 185 18.81 5.93 12.13
N ILE A 186 17.81 6.56 11.48
CA ILE A 186 17.43 7.93 11.83
C ILE A 186 16.93 8.00 13.28
N TYR A 187 16.08 7.06 13.69
CA TYR A 187 15.59 6.99 15.07
C TYR A 187 16.72 6.79 16.07
N ASN A 188 17.63 5.86 15.81
CA ASN A 188 18.78 5.57 16.67
C ASN A 188 19.66 6.82 16.90
N HIS A 189 19.76 7.68 15.87
CA HIS A 189 20.55 8.91 15.94
C HIS A 189 19.80 10.10 16.57
N SER A 190 18.50 10.25 16.29
CA SER A 190 17.76 11.47 16.66
C SER A 190 16.74 11.27 17.79
N GLY A 191 16.43 10.03 18.18
CA GLY A 191 15.42 9.69 19.20
C GLY A 191 13.99 9.80 18.71
N TYR A 192 13.76 10.13 17.43
CA TYR A 192 12.43 10.18 16.80
C TYR A 192 12.50 9.80 15.33
N TYR A 193 11.35 9.44 14.74
CA TYR A 193 11.22 9.15 13.32
C TYR A 193 10.01 9.86 12.71
N LYS A 194 10.13 10.29 11.46
CA LYS A 194 9.03 10.86 10.67
C LYS A 194 9.16 10.36 9.25
N ALA A 195 8.13 9.71 8.74
CA ALA A 195 8.14 9.20 7.36
C ALA A 195 6.83 9.43 6.64
N LEU A 196 6.93 9.66 5.32
CA LEU A 196 5.84 9.57 4.35
C LEU A 196 6.19 8.45 3.38
N ILE A 197 5.36 7.43 3.32
CA ILE A 197 5.53 6.27 2.46
C ILE A 197 4.48 6.35 1.35
N LEU A 198 4.93 6.35 0.10
CA LEU A 198 4.07 6.34 -1.08
C LEU A 198 4.08 4.96 -1.71
N VAL A 199 2.90 4.42 -1.95
CA VAL A 199 2.70 3.07 -2.50
C VAL A 199 1.72 3.07 -3.68
N PRO A 200 1.82 2.11 -4.62
CA PRO A 200 0.90 2.01 -5.75
C PRO A 200 -0.55 1.71 -5.38
N THR A 201 -0.78 0.76 -4.47
CA THR A 201 -2.11 0.18 -4.22
C THR A 201 -2.52 0.25 -2.74
N ILE A 202 -3.83 0.12 -2.48
CA ILE A 202 -4.39 0.09 -1.12
C ILE A 202 -3.91 -1.16 -0.36
N THR A 203 -3.75 -2.28 -1.03
CA THR A 203 -3.22 -3.53 -0.43
C THR A 203 -1.81 -3.30 0.12
N LEU A 204 -0.98 -2.58 -0.62
CA LEU A 204 0.38 -2.22 -0.15
C LEU A 204 0.36 -1.26 1.06
N VAL A 205 -0.66 -0.40 1.22
CA VAL A 205 -0.81 0.42 2.43
C VAL A 205 -0.90 -0.47 3.68
N GLU A 206 -1.66 -1.55 3.61
CA GLU A 206 -1.83 -2.49 4.73
C GLU A 206 -0.56 -3.30 5.00
N GLN A 207 0.11 -3.75 3.95
CA GLN A 207 1.38 -4.47 4.09
C GLN A 207 2.49 -3.61 4.69
N TRP A 208 2.61 -2.37 4.24
CA TRP A 208 3.59 -1.44 4.80
C TRP A 208 3.31 -1.14 6.28
N GLU A 209 2.03 -1.06 6.68
CA GLU A 209 1.68 -0.96 8.11
C GLU A 209 2.18 -2.17 8.90
N ILE A 210 1.96 -3.40 8.40
CA ILE A 210 2.41 -4.63 9.05
C ILE A 210 3.95 -4.62 9.18
N GLU A 211 4.67 -4.26 8.11
CA GLU A 211 6.13 -4.19 8.15
C GLU A 211 6.65 -3.11 9.12
N CYS A 212 6.02 -1.93 9.16
CA CYS A 212 6.36 -0.90 10.14
C CYS A 212 6.17 -1.38 11.58
N ARG A 213 5.07 -2.10 11.86
CA ARG A 213 4.81 -2.65 13.18
C ARG A 213 5.81 -3.73 13.60
N LYS A 214 6.36 -4.52 12.67
CA LYS A 214 7.45 -5.47 12.97
C LYS A 214 8.71 -4.75 13.49
N PHE A 215 8.95 -3.51 13.06
CA PHE A 215 10.02 -2.66 13.59
C PHE A 215 9.67 -1.95 14.89
N ASN A 216 8.47 -2.17 15.45
CA ASN A 216 7.90 -1.42 16.58
C ASN A 216 7.73 0.08 16.29
N PHE A 217 7.48 0.45 15.05
CA PHE A 217 7.06 1.79 14.70
C PHE A 217 5.56 1.94 14.98
N ASP A 218 5.22 3.00 15.71
CA ASP A 218 3.86 3.37 16.09
C ASP A 218 3.39 4.63 15.35
N ASN A 219 2.17 5.12 15.67
CA ASN A 219 1.59 6.33 15.11
C ASN A 219 1.54 6.31 13.58
N ILE A 220 0.93 5.26 13.03
CA ILE A 220 0.77 5.07 11.58
C ILE A 220 -0.57 5.64 11.12
N ILE A 221 -0.52 6.60 10.18
CA ILE A 221 -1.69 7.24 9.57
C ILE A 221 -1.79 6.77 8.12
N LYS A 222 -2.95 6.22 7.76
CA LYS A 222 -3.22 5.72 6.40
C LYS A 222 -4.06 6.72 5.61
N VAL A 223 -3.56 7.13 4.44
CA VAL A 223 -4.16 8.16 3.57
C VAL A 223 -4.52 7.55 2.22
N CYS A 224 -5.70 6.96 2.14
CA CYS A 224 -6.27 6.45 0.89
C CYS A 224 -7.81 6.45 0.96
N SER A 225 -8.48 6.08 -0.14
CA SER A 225 -9.95 6.11 -0.24
C SER A 225 -10.66 5.21 0.78
N LYS A 226 -10.00 4.16 1.28
CA LYS A 226 -10.55 3.24 2.28
C LYS A 226 -10.69 3.87 3.68
N TYR A 227 -9.89 4.89 4.01
CA TYR A 227 -9.83 5.50 5.33
C TYR A 227 -10.25 6.97 5.27
N SER A 228 -11.21 7.39 6.09
CA SER A 228 -11.76 8.76 6.09
C SER A 228 -11.14 9.69 7.15
N ASN A 229 -10.60 9.12 8.24
CA ASN A 229 -10.20 9.89 9.44
C ASN A 229 -8.80 10.55 9.34
N TRP A 230 -8.13 10.45 8.21
CA TRP A 230 -6.76 10.94 8.06
C TRP A 230 -6.64 12.47 8.19
N LYS A 231 -7.67 13.25 7.80
CA LYS A 231 -7.63 14.71 7.84
C LYS A 231 -7.43 15.25 9.26
N SER A 232 -8.22 14.77 10.21
CA SER A 232 -8.08 15.17 11.63
C SER A 232 -6.74 14.72 12.21
N ALA A 233 -6.25 13.52 11.83
CA ALA A 233 -4.95 13.04 12.27
C ALA A 233 -3.79 13.92 11.73
N ILE A 234 -3.81 14.30 10.46
CA ILE A 234 -2.81 15.22 9.88
C ILE A 234 -2.92 16.62 10.49
N GLY A 235 -4.14 17.13 10.72
CA GLY A 235 -4.36 18.40 11.42
C GLY A 235 -3.73 18.41 12.81
N ASN A 236 -3.90 17.34 13.59
CA ASN A 236 -3.25 17.18 14.89
C ASN A 236 -1.72 17.13 14.79
N LEU A 237 -1.18 16.41 13.80
CA LEU A 237 0.28 16.39 13.56
C LEU A 237 0.81 17.80 13.25
N ARG A 238 0.09 18.58 12.45
CA ARG A 238 0.49 19.96 12.11
C ARG A 238 0.55 20.84 13.36
N LEU A 239 -0.42 20.75 14.26
CA LEU A 239 -0.41 21.46 15.53
C LEU A 239 0.79 21.06 16.41
N LEU A 240 1.09 19.75 16.48
CA LEU A 240 2.24 19.24 17.21
C LEU A 240 3.57 19.72 16.61
N GLU A 241 3.66 19.87 15.29
CA GLU A 241 4.87 20.33 14.62
C GLU A 241 5.13 21.85 14.74
N GLN A 242 4.13 22.64 15.16
CA GLN A 242 4.34 24.07 15.48
C GLN A 242 5.27 24.27 16.68
N ASN A 243 5.39 23.27 17.55
CA ASN A 243 6.35 23.32 18.66
C ASN A 243 7.72 22.79 18.20
N PRO A 244 8.76 23.64 18.05
CA PRO A 244 10.09 23.25 17.56
C PRO A 244 10.78 22.18 18.41
N ASN A 245 10.45 22.10 19.69
CA ASN A 245 11.01 21.15 20.65
C ASN A 245 10.28 19.81 20.66
N ASN A 246 9.21 19.66 19.84
CA ASN A 246 8.40 18.48 19.85
C ASN A 246 8.92 17.44 18.85
N ASN A 247 9.52 16.38 19.37
CA ASN A 247 10.08 15.27 18.60
C ASN A 247 9.08 14.11 18.47
N HIS A 248 7.83 14.38 18.09
CA HIS A 248 6.86 13.33 17.81
C HIS A 248 7.29 12.45 16.64
N SER A 249 7.17 11.14 16.87
CA SER A 249 7.39 10.11 15.87
C SER A 249 6.06 9.76 15.19
N TYR A 250 6.07 9.63 13.86
CA TYR A 250 4.92 9.18 13.07
C TYR A 250 5.32 8.64 11.71
N ILE A 251 4.44 7.82 11.15
CA ILE A 251 4.53 7.34 9.76
C ILE A 251 3.20 7.63 9.07
N ILE A 252 3.25 8.18 7.87
CA ILE A 252 2.11 8.36 7.00
C ILE A 252 2.29 7.43 5.81
N ILE A 253 1.28 6.62 5.49
CA ILE A 253 1.29 5.74 4.32
C ILE A 253 0.17 6.18 3.40
N SER A 254 0.50 6.56 2.16
CA SER A 254 -0.45 7.03 1.17
C SER A 254 -0.29 6.33 -0.16
N THR A 255 -1.39 6.13 -0.88
CA THR A 255 -1.28 5.73 -2.30
C THR A 255 -0.86 6.91 -3.17
N TYR A 256 -0.16 6.66 -4.29
CA TYR A 256 0.16 7.71 -5.26
C TYR A 256 -1.09 8.44 -5.74
N ALA A 257 -2.16 7.70 -6.03
CA ALA A 257 -3.43 8.26 -6.47
C ALA A 257 -4.07 9.22 -5.45
N SER A 258 -3.91 8.96 -4.15
CA SER A 258 -4.37 9.87 -3.10
C SER A 258 -3.43 11.06 -2.92
N PHE A 259 -2.12 10.82 -2.96
CA PHE A 259 -1.10 11.85 -2.78
C PHE A 259 -1.19 12.99 -3.79
N VAL A 260 -1.49 12.70 -5.06
CA VAL A 260 -1.56 13.73 -6.12
C VAL A 260 -2.80 14.61 -6.07
N ARG A 261 -3.81 14.27 -5.25
CA ARG A 261 -5.00 15.12 -5.05
C ARG A 261 -4.59 16.40 -4.33
N SER A 262 -4.98 17.57 -4.84
CA SER A 262 -4.50 18.87 -4.34
C SER A 262 -4.69 19.03 -2.83
N ASN A 263 -5.87 18.67 -2.32
CA ASN A 263 -6.18 18.76 -0.88
C ASN A 263 -5.31 17.82 0.00
N VAL A 264 -4.89 16.66 -0.50
CA VAL A 264 -4.00 15.73 0.21
C VAL A 264 -2.56 16.19 0.10
N PHE A 265 -2.15 16.57 -1.11
CA PHE A 265 -0.80 17.03 -1.40
C PHE A 265 -0.40 18.23 -0.53
N ASP A 266 -1.26 19.27 -0.50
CA ASP A 266 -1.00 20.50 0.25
C ASP A 266 -0.91 20.22 1.76
N GLU A 267 -1.79 19.36 2.29
CA GLU A 267 -1.76 18.96 3.69
C GLU A 267 -0.46 18.21 4.05
N LEU A 268 -0.08 17.22 3.25
CA LEU A 268 1.12 16.43 3.50
C LEU A 268 2.39 17.24 3.29
N CYS A 269 2.48 18.07 2.23
CA CYS A 269 3.65 18.89 1.97
C CYS A 269 3.83 20.06 2.94
N SER A 270 2.83 20.36 3.79
CA SER A 270 2.94 21.32 4.89
C SER A 270 3.70 20.80 6.10
N LEU A 271 3.88 19.49 6.21
CA LEU A 271 4.61 18.85 7.31
C LEU A 271 6.13 19.10 7.22
N SER A 272 6.84 18.78 8.30
CA SER A 272 8.27 19.09 8.47
C SER A 272 9.17 18.66 7.30
N ARG A 273 9.65 19.64 6.54
CA ARG A 273 10.43 19.44 5.30
C ARG A 273 11.82 18.79 5.52
N LYS A 274 12.48 19.10 6.64
CA LYS A 274 13.86 18.67 6.91
C LYS A 274 13.94 17.37 7.70
N LYS A 275 12.93 17.07 8.51
CA LYS A 275 12.96 15.94 9.45
C LYS A 275 12.26 14.69 8.89
N LEU A 276 11.39 14.84 7.89
CA LEU A 276 10.60 13.76 7.32
C LEU A 276 11.37 13.05 6.21
N LEU A 277 11.34 11.71 6.24
CA LEU A 277 11.84 10.83 5.20
C LEU A 277 10.71 10.46 4.25
N LEU A 278 10.84 10.79 2.96
CA LEU A 278 9.98 10.27 1.90
C LEU A 278 10.51 8.91 1.43
N ILE A 279 9.67 7.89 1.49
CA ILE A 279 9.93 6.57 0.91
C ILE A 279 8.91 6.36 -0.22
N ALA A 280 9.39 6.14 -1.44
CA ALA A 280 8.57 5.88 -2.61
C ALA A 280 8.75 4.41 -3.04
N ASP A 281 7.75 3.58 -2.75
CA ASP A 281 7.76 2.18 -3.21
C ASP A 281 7.34 2.12 -4.67
N GLU A 282 7.94 1.21 -5.44
CA GLU A 282 7.85 1.18 -6.89
C GLU A 282 8.04 2.58 -7.50
N ALA A 283 9.22 3.18 -7.21
CA ALA A 283 9.56 4.57 -7.48
C ALA A 283 9.41 5.00 -8.94
N HIS A 284 9.34 4.06 -9.89
CA HIS A 284 9.04 4.34 -11.29
C HIS A 284 7.67 5.02 -11.48
N ASN A 285 6.71 4.83 -10.54
CA ASN A 285 5.44 5.55 -10.54
C ASN A 285 5.59 7.06 -10.32
N MET A 286 6.71 7.51 -9.72
CA MET A 286 7.00 8.93 -9.56
C MET A 286 7.20 9.66 -10.90
N GLY A 287 7.60 8.95 -11.96
CA GLY A 287 7.74 9.49 -13.31
C GLY A 287 6.44 9.55 -14.12
N ALA A 288 5.32 9.05 -13.59
CA ALA A 288 4.07 8.96 -14.33
C ALA A 288 3.18 10.20 -14.16
N GLY A 289 2.53 10.63 -15.24
CA GLY A 289 1.40 11.55 -15.31
C GLY A 289 1.42 12.68 -14.28
N ARG A 290 0.40 12.73 -13.43
CA ARG A 290 0.23 13.79 -12.42
C ARG A 290 1.30 13.82 -11.32
N VAL A 291 1.92 12.67 -11.01
CA VAL A 291 3.00 12.63 -10.01
C VAL A 291 4.24 13.32 -10.54
N ALA A 292 4.63 13.03 -11.78
CA ALA A 292 5.78 13.64 -12.45
C ALA A 292 5.68 15.18 -12.54
N GLN A 293 4.46 15.70 -12.68
CA GLN A 293 4.21 17.14 -12.72
C GLN A 293 4.46 17.84 -11.37
N ARG A 294 4.30 17.11 -10.26
CA ARG A 294 4.44 17.64 -8.90
C ARG A 294 5.76 17.34 -8.22
N LEU A 295 6.68 16.62 -8.88
CA LEU A 295 7.97 16.23 -8.28
C LEU A 295 8.74 17.43 -7.70
N ASN A 296 8.76 18.56 -8.42
CA ASN A 296 9.48 19.76 -7.99
C ASN A 296 8.83 20.46 -6.78
N ASP A 297 7.54 20.22 -6.55
CA ASP A 297 6.78 20.81 -5.45
C ASP A 297 6.92 19.99 -4.14
N ILE A 298 7.49 18.77 -4.21
CA ILE A 298 7.71 17.92 -3.05
C ILE A 298 8.87 18.47 -2.21
N PRO A 299 8.61 18.95 -0.98
CA PRO A 299 9.58 19.74 -0.22
C PRO A 299 10.59 18.91 0.58
N TYR A 300 10.44 17.57 0.63
CA TYR A 300 11.23 16.71 1.52
C TYR A 300 12.68 16.56 1.06
N VAL A 301 13.60 16.74 2.00
CA VAL A 301 15.05 16.67 1.71
C VAL A 301 15.54 15.23 1.72
N ARG A 302 15.04 14.41 2.68
CA ARG A 302 15.41 13.00 2.80
C ARG A 302 14.48 12.17 1.92
N ARG A 303 15.06 11.37 1.02
CA ARG A 303 14.29 10.62 0.02
C ARG A 303 14.90 9.26 -0.24
N ILE A 304 14.05 8.24 -0.33
CA ILE A 304 14.40 6.89 -0.77
C ILE A 304 13.37 6.47 -1.83
N GLY A 305 13.82 6.12 -3.01
CA GLY A 305 13.04 5.43 -4.03
C GLY A 305 13.41 3.96 -4.04
N LEU A 306 12.41 3.08 -4.08
CA LEU A 306 12.58 1.63 -4.13
C LEU A 306 12.00 1.11 -5.44
N SER A 307 12.75 0.33 -6.20
CA SER A 307 12.22 -0.40 -7.35
C SER A 307 13.12 -1.57 -7.72
N ALA A 308 12.53 -2.65 -8.23
CA ALA A 308 13.29 -3.71 -8.87
C ALA A 308 13.69 -3.34 -10.30
N THR A 309 12.89 -2.47 -10.92
CA THR A 309 13.05 -1.99 -12.29
C THR A 309 12.84 -0.48 -12.30
N PRO A 310 13.85 0.31 -11.87
CA PRO A 310 13.69 1.76 -11.71
C PRO A 310 13.45 2.50 -13.03
N GLN A 311 13.85 1.91 -14.15
CA GLN A 311 13.69 2.51 -15.48
C GLN A 311 12.29 2.25 -16.03
N ARG A 312 11.65 3.29 -16.53
CA ARG A 312 10.44 3.22 -17.33
C ARG A 312 10.85 2.97 -18.78
N GLN A 313 10.12 2.09 -19.47
CA GLN A 313 10.36 1.86 -20.89
C GLN A 313 9.81 3.05 -21.69
N TYR A 314 10.55 3.45 -22.70
CA TYR A 314 10.18 4.53 -23.64
C TYR A 314 9.88 5.90 -22.99
N ASP A 315 10.36 6.13 -21.76
CA ASP A 315 10.16 7.40 -21.04
C ASP A 315 11.50 7.91 -20.46
N ASP A 316 12.39 8.34 -21.33
CA ASP A 316 13.70 8.85 -20.92
C ASP A 316 13.60 10.13 -20.08
N LEU A 317 12.61 10.99 -20.36
CA LEU A 317 12.36 12.22 -19.61
C LEU A 317 11.87 11.92 -18.18
N GLY A 318 10.95 10.98 -18.04
CA GLY A 318 10.48 10.52 -16.72
C GLY A 318 11.61 9.86 -15.93
N ASN A 319 12.43 9.05 -16.58
CA ASN A 319 13.61 8.41 -15.98
C ASN A 319 14.63 9.45 -15.48
N ALA A 320 14.91 10.48 -16.27
CA ALA A 320 15.82 11.56 -15.88
C ALA A 320 15.28 12.32 -14.66
N LYS A 321 14.00 12.69 -14.63
CA LYS A 321 13.35 13.36 -13.51
C LYS A 321 13.41 12.54 -12.22
N ILE A 322 13.13 11.23 -12.29
CA ILE A 322 13.23 10.32 -11.13
C ILE A 322 14.66 10.30 -10.59
N ARG A 323 15.65 10.13 -11.46
CA ARG A 323 17.07 10.10 -11.06
C ARG A 323 17.50 11.41 -10.42
N GLU A 324 17.13 12.54 -10.98
CA GLU A 324 17.40 13.86 -10.41
C GLU A 324 16.73 14.02 -9.04
N PHE A 325 15.43 13.64 -8.93
CA PHE A 325 14.68 13.75 -7.70
C PHE A 325 15.31 12.95 -6.55
N PHE A 326 15.80 11.74 -6.81
CA PHE A 326 16.47 10.91 -5.81
C PHE A 326 18.00 11.14 -5.73
N GLY A 327 18.56 12.06 -6.51
CA GLY A 327 20.00 12.34 -6.51
C GLY A 327 20.85 11.16 -6.99
N SER A 328 20.34 10.41 -7.97
CA SER A 328 20.98 9.21 -8.55
C SER A 328 21.20 9.40 -10.06
N ILE A 329 21.79 10.54 -10.46
CA ILE A 329 21.89 10.96 -11.86
C ILE A 329 22.73 9.97 -12.68
N ASP A 330 23.94 9.67 -12.23
CA ASP A 330 24.88 8.80 -12.95
C ASP A 330 24.62 7.32 -12.66
N ASN A 331 24.49 6.95 -11.39
CA ASN A 331 24.32 5.59 -10.92
C ASN A 331 23.21 5.50 -9.88
N TYR A 332 22.64 4.32 -9.68
CA TYR A 332 21.77 4.08 -8.54
C TYR A 332 22.57 4.24 -7.24
N THR A 333 21.95 4.82 -6.24
CA THR A 333 22.61 4.98 -4.92
C THR A 333 22.95 3.63 -4.31
N PHE A 334 22.12 2.65 -4.57
CA PHE A 334 22.37 1.27 -4.22
C PHE A 334 21.75 0.33 -5.26
N GLU A 335 22.51 -0.68 -5.66
CA GLU A 335 22.06 -1.71 -6.57
C GLU A 335 22.27 -3.09 -5.93
N TYR A 336 21.24 -3.93 -5.98
CA TYR A 336 21.32 -5.32 -5.55
C TYR A 336 20.57 -6.18 -6.57
N SER A 337 21.34 -6.69 -7.51
CA SER A 337 20.80 -7.42 -8.65
C SER A 337 20.21 -8.77 -8.24
N MET A 338 19.40 -9.37 -9.12
CA MET A 338 18.90 -10.73 -8.91
C MET A 338 20.04 -11.75 -8.88
N ARG A 339 21.09 -11.53 -9.66
CA ARG A 339 22.31 -12.36 -9.64
C ARG A 339 22.96 -12.33 -8.26
N ASP A 340 23.19 -11.15 -7.69
CA ASP A 340 23.78 -11.01 -6.37
C ASP A 340 22.90 -11.64 -5.29
N ALA A 341 21.58 -11.48 -5.43
CA ALA A 341 20.62 -12.03 -4.49
C ALA A 341 20.61 -13.57 -4.48
N ILE A 342 20.74 -14.21 -5.64
CA ILE A 342 20.86 -15.67 -5.75
C ILE A 342 22.21 -16.13 -5.23
N GLN A 343 23.32 -15.49 -5.62
CA GLN A 343 24.66 -15.85 -5.20
C GLN A 343 24.84 -15.74 -3.68
N ASN A 344 24.24 -14.71 -3.06
CA ASN A 344 24.32 -14.48 -1.61
C ASN A 344 23.21 -15.23 -0.83
N GLY A 345 22.41 -16.08 -1.47
CA GLY A 345 21.35 -16.85 -0.81
C GLY A 345 20.18 -16.02 -0.27
N ALA A 346 20.01 -14.79 -0.74
CA ALA A 346 18.84 -13.97 -0.45
C ALA A 346 17.61 -14.41 -1.26
N LEU A 347 17.86 -15.00 -2.43
CA LEU A 347 16.89 -15.71 -3.26
C LEU A 347 17.37 -17.14 -3.49
N CYS A 348 16.47 -18.07 -3.75
CA CYS A 348 16.83 -19.46 -4.05
C CYS A 348 17.30 -19.61 -5.51
N LYS A 349 18.09 -20.63 -5.76
CA LYS A 349 18.46 -21.10 -7.08
C LYS A 349 17.24 -21.63 -7.83
N TYR A 350 17.29 -21.66 -9.15
CA TYR A 350 16.18 -22.16 -9.96
C TYR A 350 16.62 -22.81 -11.25
N PHE A 351 15.75 -23.71 -11.76
CA PHE A 351 15.81 -24.28 -13.09
C PHE A 351 14.76 -23.61 -13.96
N TYR A 352 15.08 -23.36 -15.22
CA TYR A 352 14.20 -22.68 -16.18
C TYR A 352 14.01 -23.53 -17.43
N TYR A 353 12.75 -23.77 -17.78
CA TYR A 353 12.35 -24.59 -18.92
C TYR A 353 11.38 -23.79 -19.81
N PRO A 354 11.86 -23.18 -20.91
CA PRO A 354 10.99 -22.58 -21.91
C PRO A 354 10.32 -23.67 -22.76
N HIS A 355 9.01 -23.57 -22.95
CA HIS A 355 8.22 -24.44 -23.80
C HIS A 355 7.73 -23.65 -24.99
N LEU A 356 8.18 -24.02 -26.18
CA LEU A 356 7.78 -23.35 -27.41
C LEU A 356 6.34 -23.74 -27.76
N VAL A 357 5.48 -22.75 -27.88
CA VAL A 357 4.05 -22.88 -28.20
C VAL A 357 3.80 -22.22 -29.54
N GLU A 358 3.56 -23.02 -30.57
CA GLU A 358 3.26 -22.53 -31.91
C GLU A 358 1.84 -21.97 -31.98
N LEU A 359 1.69 -20.82 -32.64
CA LEU A 359 0.37 -20.33 -33.06
C LEU A 359 -0.20 -21.27 -34.12
N THR A 360 -1.51 -21.47 -34.08
CA THR A 360 -2.19 -22.13 -35.20
C THR A 360 -2.10 -21.27 -36.48
N PRO A 361 -2.25 -21.85 -37.69
CA PRO A 361 -2.21 -21.07 -38.92
C PRO A 361 -3.23 -19.91 -38.93
N ASP A 362 -4.41 -20.09 -38.39
CA ASP A 362 -5.46 -19.07 -38.35
C ASP A 362 -5.09 -17.94 -37.35
N GLU A 363 -4.61 -18.29 -36.15
CA GLU A 363 -4.11 -17.32 -35.17
C GLU A 363 -2.94 -16.50 -35.71
N PHE A 364 -2.02 -17.15 -36.42
CA PHE A 364 -0.88 -16.46 -37.02
C PHE A 364 -1.33 -15.52 -38.14
N ALA A 365 -2.25 -15.94 -39.00
CA ALA A 365 -2.77 -15.10 -40.07
C ALA A 365 -3.45 -13.83 -39.50
N GLU A 366 -4.26 -13.97 -38.42
CA GLU A 366 -4.88 -12.84 -37.74
C GLU A 366 -3.83 -11.92 -37.09
N TYR A 367 -2.80 -12.50 -36.45
CA TYR A 367 -1.70 -11.74 -35.86
C TYR A 367 -0.96 -10.88 -36.91
N VAL A 368 -0.66 -11.42 -38.07
CA VAL A 368 -0.01 -10.72 -39.20
C VAL A 368 -0.91 -9.60 -39.71
N GLU A 369 -2.19 -9.86 -39.92
CA GLU A 369 -3.16 -8.85 -40.37
C GLU A 369 -3.22 -7.66 -39.43
N LEU A 370 -3.34 -7.92 -38.12
CA LEU A 370 -3.35 -6.88 -37.09
C LEU A 370 -2.02 -6.10 -37.06
N SER A 371 -0.89 -6.79 -37.19
CA SER A 371 0.44 -6.17 -37.24
C SER A 371 0.60 -5.21 -38.41
N LYS A 372 0.10 -5.58 -39.59
CA LYS A 372 0.06 -4.70 -40.78
C LYS A 372 -0.82 -3.48 -40.59
N LYS A 373 -1.97 -3.63 -39.91
CA LYS A 373 -2.86 -2.49 -39.55
C LYS A 373 -2.21 -1.55 -38.56
N ILE A 374 -1.55 -2.08 -37.53
CA ILE A 374 -0.82 -1.32 -36.53
C ILE A 374 0.31 -0.50 -37.17
N ALA A 375 1.13 -1.12 -38.02
CA ALA A 375 2.23 -0.43 -38.71
C ALA A 375 1.77 0.78 -39.54
N LYS A 376 0.57 0.76 -40.11
CA LYS A 376 0.02 1.87 -40.90
C LYS A 376 -0.43 3.07 -40.05
N ILE A 377 -0.72 2.88 -38.77
CA ILE A 377 -1.29 3.89 -37.89
C ILE A 377 -0.27 4.40 -36.86
N PHE A 378 0.83 3.66 -36.68
CA PHE A 378 1.79 3.88 -35.60
C PHE A 378 2.39 5.28 -35.56
N ASP A 379 2.61 5.91 -36.71
CA ASP A 379 3.24 7.23 -36.84
C ASP A 379 2.21 8.38 -36.85
N ASN A 380 0.94 8.11 -36.54
CA ASN A 380 -0.12 9.13 -36.63
C ASN A 380 -0.50 9.64 -35.24
N ASP A 381 -0.20 10.91 -34.94
CA ASP A 381 -0.42 11.56 -33.64
C ASP A 381 -1.88 12.04 -33.41
N ASP A 382 -2.80 11.75 -34.35
CA ASP A 382 -4.20 12.11 -34.22
C ASP A 382 -4.89 11.31 -33.08
N PRO A 383 -5.66 11.96 -32.16
CA PRO A 383 -6.29 11.30 -31.03
C PRO A 383 -7.18 10.09 -31.39
N ASP A 384 -7.94 10.19 -32.50
CA ASP A 384 -8.80 9.08 -32.96
C ASP A 384 -7.94 7.90 -33.45
N SER A 385 -6.83 8.19 -34.11
CA SER A 385 -5.84 7.18 -34.54
C SER A 385 -5.19 6.47 -33.35
N GLN A 386 -4.92 7.19 -32.27
CA GLN A 386 -4.35 6.62 -31.04
C GLN A 386 -5.31 5.63 -30.35
N ASP A 387 -6.61 5.92 -30.33
CA ASP A 387 -7.61 4.98 -29.77
C ASP A 387 -7.79 3.72 -30.62
N ILE A 388 -7.72 3.86 -31.95
CA ILE A 388 -7.71 2.72 -32.87
C ILE A 388 -6.45 1.88 -32.67
N LEU A 389 -5.29 2.52 -32.55
CA LEU A 389 -4.02 1.86 -32.28
C LEU A 389 -4.07 1.03 -31.00
N LYS A 390 -4.58 1.60 -29.89
CA LYS A 390 -4.78 0.89 -28.62
C LYS A 390 -5.61 -0.39 -28.80
N ARG A 391 -6.75 -0.28 -29.47
CA ARG A 391 -7.65 -1.42 -29.72
C ARG A 391 -6.96 -2.52 -30.55
N LEU A 392 -6.20 -2.15 -31.57
CA LEU A 392 -5.49 -3.10 -32.43
C LEU A 392 -4.36 -3.80 -31.65
N LEU A 393 -3.60 -3.06 -30.84
CA LEU A 393 -2.55 -3.61 -29.97
C LEU A 393 -3.13 -4.61 -28.96
N LEU A 394 -4.27 -4.28 -28.34
CA LEU A 394 -4.97 -5.19 -27.43
C LEU A 394 -5.47 -6.45 -28.13
N LYS A 395 -6.08 -6.32 -29.32
CA LYS A 395 -6.50 -7.48 -30.12
C LYS A 395 -5.32 -8.39 -30.48
N ARG A 396 -4.21 -7.82 -30.94
CA ARG A 396 -3.00 -8.59 -31.28
C ARG A 396 -2.45 -9.32 -30.06
N LYS A 397 -2.40 -8.66 -28.91
CA LYS A 397 -1.96 -9.26 -27.64
C LYS A 397 -2.87 -10.43 -27.23
N ARG A 398 -4.17 -10.32 -27.40
CA ARG A 398 -5.13 -11.40 -27.10
C ARG A 398 -4.83 -12.69 -27.84
N ILE A 399 -4.38 -12.64 -29.10
CA ILE A 399 -3.99 -13.83 -29.86
C ILE A 399 -2.88 -14.58 -29.14
N ILE A 400 -1.83 -13.87 -28.72
CA ILE A 400 -0.72 -14.47 -27.97
C ILE A 400 -1.18 -15.03 -26.63
N HIS A 401 -2.05 -14.33 -25.92
CA HIS A 401 -2.54 -14.76 -24.62
C HIS A 401 -3.45 -15.99 -24.70
N LYS A 402 -4.33 -16.03 -25.69
CA LYS A 402 -5.34 -17.09 -25.89
C LYS A 402 -4.83 -18.23 -26.82
N ALA A 403 -3.55 -18.23 -27.22
CA ALA A 403 -2.99 -19.22 -28.14
C ALA A 403 -3.41 -20.64 -27.76
N ALA A 404 -4.13 -21.34 -28.66
CA ALA A 404 -4.82 -22.59 -28.40
C ALA A 404 -3.91 -23.70 -27.87
N ASN A 405 -2.67 -23.76 -28.42
CA ASN A 405 -1.69 -24.77 -28.05
C ASN A 405 -1.10 -24.60 -26.64
N LYS A 406 -1.34 -23.45 -25.96
CA LYS A 406 -0.92 -23.26 -24.55
C LYS A 406 -1.54 -24.25 -23.60
N LYS A 407 -2.82 -24.58 -23.77
CA LYS A 407 -3.54 -25.51 -22.91
C LYS A 407 -2.93 -26.91 -22.99
N LYS A 408 -2.57 -27.35 -24.20
CA LYS A 408 -1.90 -28.63 -24.43
C LYS A 408 -0.54 -28.67 -23.73
N ALA A 409 0.31 -27.67 -23.99
CA ALA A 409 1.63 -27.59 -23.35
C ALA A 409 1.54 -27.52 -21.81
N PHE A 410 0.55 -26.78 -21.28
CA PHE A 410 0.30 -26.71 -19.84
C PHE A 410 -0.08 -28.07 -19.26
N THR A 411 -0.98 -28.81 -19.92
CA THR A 411 -1.37 -30.15 -19.51
C THR A 411 -0.18 -31.11 -19.47
N GLU A 412 0.66 -31.08 -20.52
CA GLU A 412 1.86 -31.90 -20.60
C GLU A 412 2.84 -31.61 -19.44
N ILE A 413 3.08 -30.34 -19.11
CA ILE A 413 3.94 -29.92 -17.99
C ILE A 413 3.43 -30.50 -16.66
N LEU A 414 2.13 -30.36 -16.40
CA LEU A 414 1.57 -30.86 -15.14
C LEU A 414 1.59 -32.39 -15.07
N GLN A 415 1.32 -33.06 -16.18
CA GLN A 415 1.36 -34.53 -16.27
C GLN A 415 2.77 -35.04 -16.03
N ASP A 416 3.78 -34.42 -16.64
CA ASP A 416 5.20 -34.78 -16.42
C ASP A 416 5.61 -34.54 -14.96
N ARG A 417 5.11 -33.48 -14.35
CA ARG A 417 5.37 -33.19 -12.93
C ARG A 417 4.80 -34.27 -12.02
N ILE A 418 3.55 -34.70 -12.24
CA ILE A 418 2.95 -35.81 -11.49
C ILE A 418 3.68 -37.11 -11.74
N ASN A 419 4.00 -37.45 -13.00
CA ASN A 419 4.70 -38.67 -13.32
C ASN A 419 6.10 -38.74 -12.66
N THR A 420 6.77 -37.60 -12.55
CA THR A 420 8.14 -37.53 -12.03
C THR A 420 8.19 -37.39 -10.50
N PHE A 421 7.32 -36.60 -9.90
CA PHE A 421 7.36 -36.22 -8.48
C PHE A 421 6.15 -36.70 -7.68
N GLY A 422 5.12 -37.22 -8.32
CA GLY A 422 3.89 -37.70 -7.67
C GLY A 422 3.01 -36.61 -7.04
N SER A 423 3.30 -35.32 -7.27
CA SER A 423 2.57 -34.24 -6.61
C SER A 423 2.70 -32.89 -7.35
N LEU A 424 1.62 -32.10 -7.29
CA LEU A 424 1.59 -30.69 -7.74
C LEU A 424 1.69 -29.69 -6.57
N LYS A 425 2.09 -30.14 -5.38
CA LYS A 425 2.20 -29.23 -4.22
C LYS A 425 3.11 -28.05 -4.49
N TYR A 426 2.70 -26.89 -3.93
CA TYR A 426 3.44 -25.63 -4.00
C TYR A 426 3.63 -25.09 -5.43
N THR A 427 2.61 -25.31 -6.28
CA THR A 427 2.60 -24.84 -7.67
C THR A 427 1.84 -23.53 -7.82
N LEU A 428 2.47 -22.56 -8.47
CA LEU A 428 1.84 -21.30 -8.91
C LEU A 428 1.65 -21.31 -10.43
N VAL A 429 0.45 -20.99 -10.89
CA VAL A 429 0.14 -20.86 -12.32
C VAL A 429 -0.23 -19.41 -12.60
N TYR A 430 0.59 -18.75 -13.40
CA TYR A 430 0.30 -17.40 -13.88
C TYR A 430 -0.45 -17.46 -15.20
N VAL A 431 -1.75 -17.28 -15.11
CA VAL A 431 -2.67 -17.35 -16.24
C VAL A 431 -2.71 -16.00 -16.98
N PRO A 432 -2.89 -15.97 -18.32
CA PRO A 432 -3.02 -14.74 -19.09
C PRO A 432 -4.22 -13.90 -18.64
N GLU A 433 -4.05 -12.58 -18.67
CA GLU A 433 -5.13 -11.62 -18.46
C GLU A 433 -5.95 -11.47 -19.74
N GLY A 434 -7.28 -11.35 -19.61
CA GLY A 434 -8.15 -11.22 -20.77
C GLY A 434 -8.08 -9.86 -21.45
N ASN A 435 -8.12 -8.76 -20.71
CA ASN A 435 -8.46 -7.44 -21.26
C ASN A 435 -7.71 -6.21 -20.72
N LEU A 436 -6.91 -6.32 -19.65
CA LEU A 436 -6.25 -5.14 -19.12
C LEU A 436 -5.01 -4.75 -19.97
N PRO A 437 -4.79 -3.44 -20.22
CA PRO A 437 -3.55 -2.99 -20.85
C PRO A 437 -2.36 -3.36 -19.96
N ASP A 438 -1.25 -3.76 -20.58
CA ASP A 438 0.03 -3.86 -19.90
C ASP A 438 0.41 -2.51 -19.29
N ASP A 439 1.20 -2.54 -18.20
CA ASP A 439 1.80 -1.31 -17.65
C ASP A 439 2.62 -0.55 -18.70
N GLN A 440 3.10 -1.22 -19.76
CA GLN A 440 3.69 -0.57 -20.93
C GLN A 440 2.72 0.34 -21.67
N MET A 441 1.45 -0.08 -21.79
CA MET A 441 0.42 0.74 -22.42
C MET A 441 -0.10 1.81 -21.47
N ALA A 442 -0.13 1.54 -20.16
CA ALA A 442 -0.42 2.55 -19.14
C ALA A 442 0.69 3.62 -19.06
N ASP A 443 1.94 3.26 -19.34
CA ASP A 443 3.08 4.21 -19.43
C ASP A 443 3.01 5.08 -20.69
N ILE A 444 2.48 4.55 -21.80
CA ILE A 444 2.33 5.28 -23.07
C ILE A 444 1.03 6.10 -23.10
N PHE A 445 -0.02 5.58 -22.49
CA PHE A 445 -1.35 6.19 -22.49
C PHE A 445 -1.80 6.39 -21.04
N ASP A 446 -1.99 7.63 -20.64
CA ASP A 446 -2.47 8.06 -19.30
C ASP A 446 -3.94 7.64 -19.05
N THR A 447 -4.27 6.36 -19.21
CA THR A 447 -5.63 5.84 -19.08
C THR A 447 -5.77 5.00 -17.83
N THR A 448 -6.23 5.65 -16.75
CA THR A 448 -6.81 5.03 -15.56
C THR A 448 -8.28 4.65 -15.75
N ASP A 449 -8.85 4.82 -16.93
CA ASP A 449 -10.21 4.39 -17.22
C ASP A 449 -10.21 2.88 -17.45
N ALA A 450 -10.58 2.18 -16.39
CA ALA A 450 -10.89 0.76 -16.41
C ALA A 450 -11.93 0.46 -17.50
N LEU A 451 -11.46 -0.14 -18.59
CA LEU A 451 -12.34 -0.94 -19.41
C LEU A 451 -12.71 -2.15 -18.53
N GLY A 452 -13.99 -2.30 -18.21
CA GLY A 452 -14.51 -3.21 -17.23
C GLY A 452 -13.95 -4.64 -17.34
N ASP A 453 -14.00 -5.35 -16.21
CA ASP A 453 -13.75 -6.80 -16.16
C ASP A 453 -14.62 -7.47 -17.22
N ASP A 454 -14.04 -7.90 -18.34
CA ASP A 454 -14.75 -8.64 -19.36
C ASP A 454 -14.96 -10.08 -18.86
N GLU A 455 -16.16 -10.60 -19.08
CA GLU A 455 -16.54 -12.00 -18.85
C GLU A 455 -15.49 -12.98 -19.44
N ASP A 456 -14.81 -12.59 -20.51
CA ASP A 456 -13.75 -13.36 -21.19
C ASP A 456 -12.52 -13.64 -20.32
N SER A 457 -12.15 -12.77 -19.36
CA SER A 457 -10.96 -13.00 -18.52
C SER A 457 -11.23 -14.02 -17.42
N VAL A 458 -12.44 -14.04 -16.90
CA VAL A 458 -12.88 -15.04 -15.92
C VAL A 458 -12.88 -16.43 -16.56
N HIS A 459 -13.30 -16.55 -17.80
CA HIS A 459 -13.31 -17.83 -18.51
C HIS A 459 -11.92 -18.45 -18.71
N ILE A 460 -10.87 -17.65 -18.97
CA ILE A 460 -9.52 -18.19 -19.18
C ILE A 460 -8.99 -18.83 -17.90
N ILE A 461 -9.11 -18.17 -16.75
CA ILE A 461 -8.63 -18.75 -15.50
C ILE A 461 -9.41 -20.00 -15.10
N ASP A 462 -10.72 -20.02 -15.39
CA ASP A 462 -11.56 -21.20 -15.15
C ASP A 462 -11.10 -22.40 -15.99
N GLU A 463 -10.75 -22.18 -17.26
CA GLU A 463 -10.23 -23.21 -18.15
C GLU A 463 -8.91 -23.80 -17.65
N PHE A 464 -7.93 -22.95 -17.26
CA PHE A 464 -6.67 -23.43 -16.70
C PHE A 464 -6.86 -24.12 -15.35
N THR A 465 -7.80 -23.63 -14.54
CA THR A 465 -8.13 -24.26 -13.25
C THR A 465 -8.79 -25.62 -13.45
N ALA A 466 -9.66 -25.76 -14.46
CA ALA A 466 -10.29 -27.02 -14.82
C ALA A 466 -9.25 -28.06 -15.27
N ILE A 467 -8.28 -27.65 -16.12
CA ILE A 467 -7.18 -28.55 -16.52
C ILE A 467 -6.44 -29.10 -15.31
N VAL A 468 -6.15 -28.27 -14.29
CA VAL A 468 -5.47 -28.73 -13.07
C VAL A 468 -6.31 -29.78 -12.34
N ARG A 469 -7.63 -29.59 -12.24
CA ARG A 469 -8.55 -30.57 -11.60
C ARG A 469 -8.64 -31.87 -12.36
N ASP A 470 -8.66 -31.79 -13.70
CA ASP A 470 -8.84 -32.96 -14.58
C ASP A 470 -7.59 -33.86 -14.60
N ILE A 471 -6.43 -33.38 -14.15
CA ILE A 471 -5.18 -34.17 -14.11
C ILE A 471 -5.19 -35.18 -12.96
N ASP A 472 -5.66 -34.79 -11.79
CA ASP A 472 -5.75 -35.66 -10.62
C ASP A 472 -6.87 -35.13 -9.69
N ASP A 473 -7.86 -35.97 -9.41
CA ASP A 473 -9.03 -35.65 -8.55
C ASP A 473 -8.62 -35.29 -7.09
N HIS A 474 -7.42 -35.62 -6.67
CA HIS A 474 -6.91 -35.32 -5.33
C HIS A 474 -6.23 -33.96 -5.22
N VAL A 475 -5.98 -33.27 -6.33
CA VAL A 475 -5.32 -31.97 -6.34
C VAL A 475 -6.26 -30.87 -5.88
N VAL A 476 -5.88 -30.18 -4.83
CA VAL A 476 -6.62 -29.02 -4.32
C VAL A 476 -6.11 -27.77 -5.00
N VAL A 477 -6.91 -27.22 -5.93
CA VAL A 477 -6.60 -25.97 -6.63
C VAL A 477 -7.51 -24.84 -6.16
N ARG A 478 -6.96 -23.62 -6.04
CA ARG A 478 -7.70 -22.39 -5.74
C ARG A 478 -7.29 -21.28 -6.71
N GLN A 479 -8.29 -20.51 -7.11
CA GLN A 479 -8.07 -19.28 -7.86
C GLN A 479 -7.73 -18.13 -6.91
N PHE A 480 -6.84 -17.25 -7.35
CA PHE A 480 -6.44 -16.07 -6.62
C PHE A 480 -6.53 -14.85 -7.56
N ILE A 481 -7.65 -14.15 -7.50
CA ILE A 481 -8.00 -12.98 -8.34
C ILE A 481 -8.21 -11.72 -7.48
N GLY A 482 -8.46 -10.57 -8.13
CA GLY A 482 -8.59 -9.27 -7.46
C GLY A 482 -9.58 -9.26 -6.29
N ASP A 483 -10.72 -9.89 -6.44
CA ASP A 483 -11.84 -9.90 -5.48
C ASP A 483 -11.92 -11.19 -4.65
N THR A 484 -10.88 -12.02 -4.65
CA THR A 484 -10.86 -13.27 -3.86
C THR A 484 -11.01 -12.94 -2.36
N PRO A 485 -12.04 -13.47 -1.68
CA PRO A 485 -12.16 -13.33 -0.23
C PRO A 485 -11.10 -14.18 0.49
N ASP A 486 -10.83 -13.83 1.75
CA ASP A 486 -9.94 -14.59 2.66
C ASP A 486 -8.55 -14.90 2.08
N ARG A 487 -7.96 -13.94 1.36
CA ARG A 487 -6.67 -14.07 0.68
C ARG A 487 -5.55 -14.59 1.58
N ASP A 488 -5.46 -14.08 2.80
CA ASP A 488 -4.43 -14.47 3.77
C ASP A 488 -4.58 -15.93 4.20
N GLN A 489 -5.82 -16.41 4.31
CA GLN A 489 -6.10 -17.81 4.64
C GLN A 489 -5.70 -18.74 3.48
N ILE A 490 -6.00 -18.37 2.22
CA ILE A 490 -5.61 -19.14 1.03
C ILE A 490 -4.08 -19.28 0.96
N LEU A 491 -3.36 -18.17 1.17
CA LEU A 491 -1.89 -18.18 1.15
C LEU A 491 -1.31 -19.03 2.30
N LYS A 492 -1.91 -18.99 3.46
CA LYS A 492 -1.53 -19.82 4.60
C LYS A 492 -1.80 -21.30 4.32
N ASP A 493 -2.98 -21.63 3.81
CA ASP A 493 -3.33 -23.02 3.47
C ASP A 493 -2.45 -23.58 2.33
N PHE A 494 -2.02 -22.73 1.40
CA PHE A 494 -1.03 -23.09 0.39
C PHE A 494 0.36 -23.34 1.02
N ALA A 495 0.82 -22.47 1.90
CA ALA A 495 2.09 -22.64 2.61
C ALA A 495 2.10 -23.89 3.50
N ASP A 496 0.95 -24.22 4.10
CA ASP A 496 0.73 -25.42 4.92
C ASP A 496 0.56 -26.72 4.07
N GLY A 497 0.47 -26.60 2.72
CA GLY A 497 0.28 -27.72 1.80
C GLY A 497 -1.12 -28.32 1.79
N LYS A 498 -2.14 -27.59 2.25
CA LYS A 498 -3.57 -27.94 2.14
C LYS A 498 -4.15 -27.56 0.78
N ILE A 499 -3.56 -26.57 0.12
CA ILE A 499 -3.81 -26.20 -1.28
C ILE A 499 -2.54 -26.56 -2.04
N ASP A 500 -2.68 -27.31 -3.12
CA ASP A 500 -1.55 -27.77 -3.93
C ASP A 500 -1.18 -26.76 -5.00
N VAL A 501 -2.19 -26.17 -5.65
CA VAL A 501 -2.02 -25.26 -6.79
C VAL A 501 -2.81 -23.97 -6.58
N ILE A 502 -2.15 -22.84 -6.83
CA ILE A 502 -2.82 -21.54 -6.96
C ILE A 502 -2.75 -21.11 -8.42
N THR A 503 -3.92 -20.88 -9.04
CA THR A 503 -4.04 -20.21 -10.34
C THR A 503 -4.30 -18.74 -10.13
N SER A 504 -3.53 -17.86 -10.79
CA SER A 504 -3.63 -16.42 -10.59
C SER A 504 -3.40 -15.66 -11.89
N MET A 505 -4.04 -14.54 -12.03
CA MET A 505 -3.72 -13.53 -13.04
C MET A 505 -2.75 -12.50 -12.46
N LYS A 506 -3.06 -11.20 -12.53
CA LYS A 506 -2.19 -10.10 -12.09
C LYS A 506 -2.04 -9.94 -10.57
N CYS A 507 -2.99 -10.41 -9.79
CA CYS A 507 -3.06 -10.10 -8.35
C CYS A 507 -1.94 -10.69 -7.49
N LEU A 508 -1.15 -11.64 -7.99
CA LEU A 508 0.10 -12.07 -7.36
C LEU A 508 1.31 -11.23 -7.78
N ASP A 509 1.17 -10.26 -8.70
CA ASP A 509 2.30 -9.46 -9.18
C ASP A 509 2.70 -8.37 -8.17
N GLU A 510 1.76 -7.86 -7.36
CA GLU A 510 2.02 -6.83 -6.37
C GLU A 510 1.48 -7.20 -4.98
N GLY A 511 2.28 -6.94 -3.97
CA GLY A 511 1.81 -6.95 -2.60
C GLY A 511 1.56 -8.30 -1.93
N VAL A 512 1.82 -9.46 -2.55
CA VAL A 512 1.54 -10.78 -1.98
C VAL A 512 2.82 -11.56 -1.74
N ASP A 513 2.94 -12.19 -0.59
CA ASP A 513 4.07 -13.07 -0.25
C ASP A 513 3.68 -14.54 -0.38
N VAL A 514 4.37 -15.27 -1.25
CA VAL A 514 4.18 -16.71 -1.44
C VAL A 514 5.53 -17.45 -1.33
N PRO A 515 6.10 -17.54 -0.13
CA PRO A 515 7.50 -18.00 0.04
C PRO A 515 7.71 -19.48 -0.29
N ARG A 516 6.68 -20.31 -0.17
CA ARG A 516 6.79 -21.76 -0.40
C ARG A 516 6.33 -22.19 -1.80
N SER A 517 6.51 -21.36 -2.82
CA SER A 517 6.28 -21.79 -4.20
C SER A 517 7.52 -22.50 -4.74
N GLU A 518 7.39 -23.77 -5.11
CA GLU A 518 8.50 -24.59 -5.63
C GLU A 518 8.45 -24.70 -7.15
N LEU A 519 7.26 -24.74 -7.71
CA LEU A 519 7.01 -24.77 -9.15
C LEU A 519 6.22 -23.53 -9.57
N ALA A 520 6.60 -22.93 -10.69
CA ALA A 520 5.81 -21.89 -11.35
C ALA A 520 5.62 -22.21 -12.82
N VAL A 521 4.40 -22.06 -13.33
CA VAL A 521 4.10 -22.15 -14.76
C VAL A 521 3.61 -20.78 -15.25
N PHE A 522 4.39 -20.17 -16.14
CA PHE A 522 4.05 -18.90 -16.76
C PHE A 522 3.31 -19.14 -18.07
N CYS A 523 1.98 -19.16 -18.01
CA CYS A 523 1.12 -19.32 -19.18
C CYS A 523 0.88 -17.97 -19.90
N SER A 524 1.20 -16.85 -19.23
CA SER A 524 1.06 -15.51 -19.80
C SER A 524 2.37 -15.03 -20.40
N SER A 525 2.36 -14.83 -21.73
CA SER A 525 3.45 -14.14 -22.44
C SER A 525 3.26 -12.64 -22.26
N THR A 526 4.00 -12.02 -21.33
CA THR A 526 3.97 -10.56 -21.16
C THR A 526 5.24 -9.97 -21.72
N GLY A 527 5.10 -9.01 -22.61
CA GLY A 527 6.23 -8.23 -23.14
C GLY A 527 6.79 -7.24 -22.12
N ASN A 528 6.16 -7.11 -20.93
CA ASN A 528 6.61 -6.19 -19.89
C ASN A 528 7.68 -6.84 -19.00
N PRO A 529 8.96 -6.39 -19.09
CA PRO A 529 10.03 -6.92 -18.25
C PRO A 529 9.75 -6.83 -16.76
N ARG A 530 9.01 -5.83 -16.30
CA ARG A 530 8.68 -5.65 -14.88
C ARG A 530 7.85 -6.80 -14.35
N GLN A 531 6.79 -7.17 -15.06
CA GLN A 531 5.89 -8.23 -14.61
C GLN A 531 6.62 -9.56 -14.45
N PHE A 532 7.37 -9.99 -15.43
CA PHE A 532 8.08 -11.27 -15.33
C PHE A 532 9.23 -11.22 -14.30
N ILE A 533 9.93 -10.08 -14.15
CA ILE A 533 10.94 -9.90 -13.10
C ILE A 533 10.30 -9.96 -11.72
N GLN A 534 9.13 -9.34 -11.52
CA GLN A 534 8.39 -9.38 -10.27
C GLN A 534 7.88 -10.80 -9.97
N ARG A 535 7.27 -11.49 -10.94
CA ARG A 535 6.80 -12.88 -10.80
C ARG A 535 7.94 -13.82 -10.45
N ARG A 536 9.06 -13.75 -11.20
CA ARG A 536 10.26 -14.53 -10.90
C ARG A 536 10.77 -14.27 -9.48
N GLY A 537 10.92 -13.02 -9.09
CA GLY A 537 11.39 -12.67 -7.76
C GLY A 537 10.50 -13.15 -6.60
N ARG A 538 9.21 -13.42 -6.84
CA ARG A 538 8.31 -14.03 -5.86
C ARG A 538 8.52 -15.53 -5.78
N VAL A 539 8.61 -16.18 -6.92
CA VAL A 539 8.91 -17.61 -7.02
C VAL A 539 10.25 -17.94 -6.38
N LEU A 540 11.24 -17.04 -6.46
CA LEU A 540 12.59 -17.29 -5.93
C LEU A 540 12.76 -16.95 -4.44
N ARG A 541 11.73 -16.58 -3.71
CA ARG A 541 11.83 -16.38 -2.26
C ARG A 541 12.27 -17.65 -1.55
N THR A 542 13.14 -17.48 -0.56
CA THR A 542 13.65 -18.59 0.23
C THR A 542 12.62 -19.08 1.24
N HIS A 543 12.55 -20.37 1.46
CA HIS A 543 11.80 -21.00 2.54
C HIS A 543 12.63 -22.16 3.13
N LYS A 544 12.47 -22.45 4.42
CA LYS A 544 13.26 -23.48 5.13
C LYS A 544 13.21 -24.87 4.47
N ASP A 545 12.07 -25.21 3.87
CA ASP A 545 11.82 -26.50 3.24
C ASP A 545 11.98 -26.47 1.71
N LYS A 546 12.46 -25.35 1.14
CA LYS A 546 12.61 -25.16 -0.29
C LYS A 546 14.09 -25.04 -0.67
N HIS A 547 14.58 -25.94 -1.49
CA HIS A 547 15.98 -25.95 -1.95
C HIS A 547 16.18 -25.16 -3.24
N CYS A 548 15.26 -25.28 -4.19
CA CYS A 548 15.30 -24.59 -5.47
C CYS A 548 13.87 -24.33 -5.97
N ALA A 549 13.75 -23.52 -7.00
CA ALA A 549 12.51 -23.32 -7.73
C ALA A 549 12.62 -23.91 -9.14
N ILE A 550 11.49 -24.30 -9.71
CA ILE A 550 11.38 -24.71 -11.11
C ILE A 550 10.42 -23.76 -11.79
N ILE A 551 10.82 -23.20 -12.92
CA ILE A 551 10.01 -22.28 -13.71
C ILE A 551 9.82 -22.87 -15.10
N HIS A 552 8.59 -23.15 -15.46
CA HIS A 552 8.17 -23.44 -16.83
C HIS A 552 7.55 -22.20 -17.44
N ASP A 553 7.96 -21.86 -18.66
CA ASP A 553 7.51 -20.65 -19.36
C ASP A 553 6.98 -21.01 -20.74
N LEU A 554 5.70 -20.69 -21.01
CA LEU A 554 5.08 -20.92 -22.31
C LEU A 554 5.42 -19.76 -23.26
N VAL A 555 6.35 -20.01 -24.17
CA VAL A 555 6.90 -19.04 -25.13
C VAL A 555 6.17 -19.19 -26.46
N VAL A 556 5.40 -18.19 -26.84
CA VAL A 556 4.64 -18.24 -28.09
C VAL A 556 5.53 -17.88 -29.29
N ILE A 557 5.54 -18.75 -30.28
CA ILE A 557 6.28 -18.58 -31.52
C ILE A 557 5.35 -18.73 -32.75
N PRO A 558 5.71 -18.13 -33.90
CA PRO A 558 4.98 -18.42 -35.13
C PRO A 558 5.21 -19.87 -35.57
N GLY A 559 4.16 -20.53 -36.04
CA GLY A 559 4.21 -21.97 -36.41
C GLY A 559 5.03 -22.31 -37.66
N TYR A 560 5.30 -21.35 -38.54
CA TYR A 560 6.07 -21.55 -39.74
C TYR A 560 6.90 -20.32 -40.11
N LEU A 561 8.22 -20.44 -40.02
CA LEU A 561 9.20 -19.44 -40.44
C LEU A 561 9.49 -19.66 -41.93
N SER A 562 8.80 -19.03 -42.86
CA SER A 562 9.21 -19.17 -44.27
C SER A 562 8.53 -18.26 -45.30
N ASN A 563 7.88 -17.19 -44.92
CA ASN A 563 7.27 -16.30 -45.91
C ASN A 563 7.97 -14.93 -45.87
N GLU A 564 8.57 -14.49 -47.00
CA GLU A 564 9.26 -13.19 -47.10
C GLU A 564 8.36 -12.03 -46.66
N ASP A 565 7.05 -12.13 -46.91
CA ASP A 565 6.06 -11.11 -46.56
C ASP A 565 5.76 -11.00 -45.05
N THR A 566 6.04 -12.01 -44.24
CA THR A 566 5.76 -12.09 -42.80
C THR A 566 7.01 -12.06 -41.92
N TYR A 567 8.19 -12.14 -42.51
CA TYR A 567 9.47 -12.28 -41.83
C TYR A 567 9.73 -11.23 -40.74
N GLU A 568 9.47 -9.96 -41.03
CA GLU A 568 9.67 -8.90 -40.00
C GLU A 568 8.71 -9.04 -38.82
N THR A 569 7.46 -9.41 -39.06
CA THR A 569 6.47 -9.65 -38.03
C THR A 569 6.84 -10.85 -37.16
N GLU A 570 7.30 -11.93 -37.78
CA GLU A 570 7.77 -13.13 -37.11
C GLU A 570 9.02 -12.82 -36.25
N ARG A 571 9.99 -12.11 -36.83
CA ARG A 571 11.22 -11.69 -36.15
C ARG A 571 10.91 -10.82 -34.91
N ASN A 572 9.97 -9.90 -35.01
CA ASN A 572 9.59 -9.02 -33.89
C ASN A 572 8.90 -9.80 -32.76
N LEU A 573 8.02 -10.76 -33.08
CA LEU A 573 7.40 -11.64 -32.12
C LEU A 573 8.46 -12.48 -31.39
N VAL A 574 9.27 -13.19 -32.12
CA VAL A 574 10.34 -14.05 -31.59
C VAL A 574 11.37 -13.21 -30.81
N GLY A 575 11.75 -12.03 -31.32
CA GLY A 575 12.73 -11.16 -30.68
C GLY A 575 12.34 -10.73 -29.28
N THR A 576 11.06 -10.38 -29.06
CA THR A 576 10.56 -10.02 -27.74
C THR A 576 10.59 -11.20 -26.76
N GLU A 577 10.18 -12.39 -27.22
CA GLU A 577 10.16 -13.59 -26.41
C GLU A 577 11.59 -14.07 -26.08
N VAL A 578 12.50 -14.03 -27.05
CA VAL A 578 13.93 -14.42 -26.87
C VAL A 578 14.62 -13.54 -25.83
N LEU A 579 14.34 -12.24 -25.79
CA LEU A 579 14.90 -11.36 -24.76
C LEU A 579 14.47 -11.81 -23.36
N ARG A 580 13.21 -12.20 -23.19
CA ARG A 580 12.68 -12.73 -21.93
C ARG A 580 13.33 -14.07 -21.58
N VAL A 581 13.35 -15.01 -22.51
CA VAL A 581 13.99 -16.33 -22.33
C VAL A 581 15.44 -16.17 -21.90
N ARG A 582 16.20 -15.31 -22.59
CA ARG A 582 17.59 -15.02 -22.26
C ARG A 582 17.77 -14.49 -20.85
N ASP A 583 16.91 -13.56 -20.40
CA ASP A 583 17.00 -12.99 -19.05
C ASP A 583 16.73 -14.03 -17.96
N PHE A 584 15.83 -14.97 -18.20
CA PHE A 584 15.59 -16.08 -17.29
C PHE A 584 16.70 -17.13 -17.32
N ALA A 585 17.12 -17.53 -18.53
CA ALA A 585 18.12 -18.58 -18.70
C ALA A 585 19.49 -18.19 -18.11
N LEU A 586 19.95 -16.95 -18.31
CA LEU A 586 21.25 -16.48 -17.83
C LEU A 586 21.49 -16.60 -16.33
N LEU A 587 20.45 -16.70 -15.52
CA LEU A 587 20.53 -16.81 -14.06
C LEU A 587 20.05 -18.17 -13.53
N SER A 588 19.63 -19.07 -14.42
CA SER A 588 19.21 -20.43 -14.06
C SER A 588 20.40 -21.37 -13.89
N GLU A 589 20.22 -22.43 -13.10
CA GLU A 589 21.24 -23.48 -12.92
C GLU A 589 21.49 -24.31 -14.19
N ASN A 590 20.49 -24.36 -15.10
CA ASN A 590 20.57 -25.08 -16.38
C ASN A 590 20.75 -24.15 -17.58
N CYS A 591 21.41 -23.01 -17.40
CA CYS A 591 21.55 -22.00 -18.46
C CYS A 591 22.26 -22.50 -19.75
N ASN A 592 23.05 -23.54 -19.64
CA ASN A 592 23.75 -24.15 -20.81
C ASN A 592 22.85 -25.12 -21.58
N ASP A 593 21.76 -25.57 -21.00
CA ASP A 593 20.84 -26.55 -21.58
C ASP A 593 19.53 -25.87 -22.08
N THR A 594 19.40 -24.58 -21.84
CA THR A 594 18.25 -23.76 -22.20
C THR A 594 18.53 -22.95 -23.46
#